data_527bfdc3a1c37cf1efd94a8e2721c6e6
#
_entry.id   527bfdc3a1c37cf1efd94a8e2721c6e6
#
_cell.length_a   1.000
_cell.length_b   1.000
_cell.length_c   1.000
_cell.angle_alpha   90.00
_cell.angle_beta   90.00
_cell.angle_gamma   90.00
#
_symmetry.space_group_name_H-M   'P 1'
#
loop_
_entity.id
_entity.type
_entity.pdbx_description
1 polymer ?
#
loop_
_entity_poly.entity_id
_entity_poly.type
_entity_poly.pdbx_seq_one_letter_code
_entity_poly.pdbx_strand_id
1 'polypeptide(L)' 'VGTVQKILVEGRSKTNDNMLTGRTDSNKVVILEGCDELIGKMVEIKIVSEHMWYLKGEIV' A
#
# COMPACT_ATOMS: atom_id res chain seq x y z
N VAL A 1 -10.99 -6.04 2.83
CA VAL A 1 -10.90 -5.48 4.18
C VAL A 1 -10.63 -6.59 5.18
N GLY A 2 -9.66 -6.35 6.06
CA GLY A 2 -9.29 -7.33 7.08
C GLY A 2 -8.39 -8.45 6.59
N THR A 3 -8.00 -8.45 5.32
CA THR A 3 -7.09 -9.47 4.78
C THR A 3 -5.68 -8.92 4.69
N VAL A 4 -4.71 -9.83 4.78
CA VAL A 4 -3.30 -9.47 4.59
C VAL A 4 -2.93 -9.75 3.14
N GLN A 5 -2.36 -8.74 2.49
CA GLN A 5 -1.93 -8.83 1.10
C GLN A 5 -0.46 -8.49 1.00
N LYS A 6 0.23 -9.18 0.12
CA LYS A 6 1.61 -8.89 -0.17
C LYS A 6 1.66 -7.96 -1.37
N ILE A 7 2.30 -6.81 -1.20
CA ILE A 7 2.36 -5.80 -2.25
C ILE A 7 3.80 -5.37 -2.49
N LEU A 8 4.03 -4.88 -3.72
CA LEU A 8 5.30 -4.24 -4.07
C LEU A 8 5.11 -2.73 -3.88
N VAL A 9 5.91 -2.14 -3.02
CA VAL A 9 5.89 -0.70 -2.81
C VAL A 9 6.60 -0.03 -3.98
N GLU A 10 5.86 0.76 -4.74
CA GLU A 10 6.38 1.38 -5.96
C GLU A 10 7.00 2.75 -5.72
N GLY A 11 6.48 3.49 -4.76
CA GLY A 11 6.98 4.82 -4.48
C GLY A 11 6.08 5.56 -3.53
N ARG A 12 6.27 6.87 -3.46
CA ARG A 12 5.44 7.73 -2.63
C ARG A 12 4.13 8.04 -3.30
N SER A 13 3.08 8.22 -2.48
CA SER A 13 1.81 8.70 -3.00
C SER A 13 1.96 10.13 -3.50
N LYS A 14 1.34 10.43 -4.64
CA LYS A 14 1.38 11.78 -5.22
C LYS A 14 0.58 12.77 -4.40
N THR A 15 -0.41 12.30 -3.66
CA THR A 15 -1.32 13.16 -2.91
C THR A 15 -0.88 13.39 -1.49
N ASN A 16 0.02 12.56 -0.97
CA ASN A 16 0.47 12.68 0.42
C ASN A 16 1.89 12.13 0.53
N ASP A 17 2.84 13.01 0.83
CA ASP A 17 4.26 12.65 0.92
C ASP A 17 4.56 11.66 2.05
N ASN A 18 3.67 11.55 3.03
CA ASN A 18 3.84 10.63 4.15
C ASN A 18 3.33 9.24 3.85
N MET A 19 2.72 9.04 2.69
CA MET A 19 2.12 7.78 2.31
C MET A 19 2.88 7.16 1.14
N LEU A 20 2.88 5.85 1.12
CA LEU A 20 3.50 5.09 0.03
C LEU A 20 2.41 4.45 -0.81
N THR A 21 2.73 4.19 -2.06
CA THR A 21 1.84 3.54 -3.01
C THR A 21 2.42 2.20 -3.42
N GLY A 22 1.59 1.18 -3.37
CA GLY A 22 1.97 -0.14 -3.86
C GLY A 22 0.83 -0.74 -4.68
N ARG A 23 1.07 -1.91 -5.23
CA ARG A 23 0.04 -2.64 -5.99
C ARG A 23 0.00 -4.10 -5.56
N THR A 24 -1.22 -4.62 -5.55
CA THR A 24 -1.44 -6.05 -5.30
C THR A 24 -1.27 -6.83 -6.59
N ASP A 25 -1.30 -8.16 -6.47
CA ASP A 25 -1.28 -9.04 -7.65
C ASP A 25 -2.47 -8.79 -8.57
N SER A 26 -3.56 -8.29 -8.02
CA SER A 26 -4.75 -7.93 -8.80
C SER A 26 -4.64 -6.57 -9.47
N ASN A 27 -3.47 -5.95 -9.38
CA ASN A 27 -3.20 -4.63 -9.95
C ASN A 27 -4.02 -3.51 -9.31
N LYS A 28 -4.43 -3.70 -8.07
CA LYS A 28 -5.13 -2.67 -7.31
C LYS A 28 -4.13 -1.80 -6.57
N VAL A 29 -4.36 -0.51 -6.60
CA VAL A 29 -3.49 0.45 -5.91
C VAL A 29 -3.80 0.40 -4.41
N VAL A 30 -2.74 0.33 -3.61
CA VAL A 30 -2.84 0.33 -2.15
C VAL A 30 -2.02 1.48 -1.62
N ILE A 31 -2.63 2.26 -0.74
CA ILE A 31 -1.97 3.37 -0.05
C ILE A 31 -1.65 2.90 1.36
N LEU A 32 -0.43 3.11 1.78
CA LEU A 32 0.03 2.70 3.12
C LEU A 32 0.97 3.74 3.70
N GLU A 33 1.06 3.75 5.02
CA GLU A 33 2.03 4.59 5.71
C GLU A 33 3.34 3.82 5.83
N GLY A 34 4.45 4.51 5.64
CA GLY A 34 5.75 3.86 5.76
C GLY A 34 6.87 4.81 5.43
N CYS A 35 8.07 4.28 5.49
CA CYS A 35 9.29 5.01 5.20
C CYS A 35 9.75 4.77 3.76
N ASP A 36 10.54 5.68 3.24
CA ASP A 36 11.11 5.54 1.88
C ASP A 36 11.90 4.26 1.70
N GLU A 37 12.42 3.71 2.79
CA GLU A 37 13.18 2.47 2.76
C GLU A 37 12.38 1.28 2.21
N LEU A 38 11.06 1.37 2.26
CA LEU A 38 10.19 0.31 1.76
C LEU A 38 10.01 0.35 0.25
N ILE A 39 10.36 1.47 -0.38
CA ILE A 39 10.22 1.61 -1.83
C ILE A 39 11.06 0.57 -2.55
N GLY A 40 10.43 -0.15 -3.46
CA GLY A 40 11.10 -1.22 -4.19
C GLY A 40 11.10 -2.56 -3.48
N LYS A 41 10.48 -2.64 -2.31
CA LYS A 41 10.42 -3.88 -1.54
C LYS A 41 9.02 -4.45 -1.50
N MET A 42 8.95 -5.77 -1.35
CA MET A 42 7.68 -6.44 -1.09
C MET A 42 7.37 -6.39 0.39
N VAL A 43 6.17 -5.98 0.74
CA VAL A 43 5.74 -5.93 2.14
C VAL A 43 4.38 -6.57 2.29
N GLU A 44 4.11 -7.08 3.47
CA GLU A 44 2.79 -7.60 3.81
C GLU A 44 2.03 -6.50 4.52
N ILE A 45 0.83 -6.24 4.04
CA ILE A 45 -0.03 -5.23 4.64
C ILE A 45 -1.40 -5.82 4.93
N LYS A 46 -2.04 -5.28 5.95
CA LYS A 46 -3.41 -5.61 6.27
C LYS A 46 -4.30 -4.52 5.68
N ILE A 47 -5.27 -4.92 4.87
CA ILE A 47 -6.21 -3.98 4.28
C ILE A 47 -7.19 -3.53 5.36
N VAL A 48 -7.17 -2.25 5.68
CA VAL A 48 -8.01 -1.68 6.73
C VAL A 48 -9.22 -0.93 6.20
N SER A 49 -9.16 -0.45 4.97
CA SER A 49 -10.34 0.12 4.34
C SER A 49 -10.26 0.01 2.83
N GLU A 50 -11.41 0.08 2.20
CA GLU A 50 -11.55 -0.02 0.75
C GLU A 50 -12.20 1.26 0.25
N HIS A 51 -11.62 1.83 -0.78
CA HIS A 51 -12.09 3.06 -1.40
C HIS A 51 -12.35 2.82 -2.89
N MET A 52 -13.03 3.74 -3.54
CA MET A 52 -13.42 3.61 -4.93
C MET A 52 -12.22 3.39 -5.87
N TRP A 53 -11.12 4.10 -5.60
CA TRP A 53 -9.97 4.10 -6.50
C TRP A 53 -8.74 3.40 -5.92
N TYR A 54 -8.77 3.05 -4.64
CA TYR A 54 -7.61 2.45 -3.99
C TYR A 54 -8.02 1.71 -2.72
N LEU A 55 -7.09 0.96 -2.19
CA LEU A 55 -7.24 0.31 -0.90
C LEU A 55 -6.29 0.98 0.08
N LYS A 56 -6.70 1.08 1.32
CA LYS A 56 -5.83 1.58 2.38
C LYS A 56 -5.41 0.41 3.26
N GLY A 57 -4.11 0.32 3.55
CA GLY A 57 -3.59 -0.77 4.35
C GLY A 57 -2.55 -0.29 5.35
N GLU A 58 -2.24 -1.17 6.28
CA GLU A 58 -1.20 -0.95 7.29
C GLU A 58 -0.21 -2.10 7.24
N ILE A 59 1.05 -1.79 7.50
CA ILE A 59 2.10 -2.80 7.57
C ILE A 59 1.83 -3.71 8.76
N VAL A 60 1.86 -4.99 8.50
CA VAL A 60 1.65 -6.01 9.54
C VAL A 60 2.90 -6.19 10.39
#